data_8476c4dcdc33f5743d864af3de530b94
#
_entry.id   8476c4dcdc33f5743d864af3de530b94
#
_cell.length_a   1.000
_cell.length_b   1.000
_cell.length_c   1.000
_cell.angle_alpha   90.00
_cell.angle_beta   90.00
_cell.angle_gamma   90.00
#
_symmetry.space_group_name_H-M   'P 1'
#
loop_
_entity.id
_entity.type
_entity.pdbx_description
1 polymer ?
#
loop_
_entity_poly.entity_id
_entity_poly.type
_entity_poly.pdbx_seq_one_letter_code
_entity_poly.pdbx_strand_id
1 'polypeptide(L)'
;AFLCEPIHEEADLGVIFMDTGGYLNMCGHCTIGAVTVALEAGLVECHEGENHVVLDAPAGIIRTTANVENGKVTGVTLTNVPAFIYKDNLTVNVDGVDIPYTISFGGSFFALVDTTKLDIGEINAQTVPAYTELGMKMRDKINAEVKIQHPTLDITEVDLVEFYGPTPNPDQATMRNVVVFGDAQADRSPCGTGTSAKLATLHGWGELGIGEEFIY
;
A
#
# COMPACT_ATOMS: atom_id res chain seq x y z
N ALA A 1 6.60 -9.37 -10.07
CA ALA A 1 5.84 -8.63 -11.08
C ALA A 1 6.11 -9.24 -12.45
N PHE A 2 5.10 -9.17 -13.33
CA PHE A 2 5.24 -9.48 -14.76
C PHE A 2 5.09 -8.19 -15.55
N LEU A 3 5.99 -7.95 -16.49
CA LEU A 3 5.88 -6.86 -17.46
C LEU A 3 5.17 -7.38 -18.70
N CYS A 4 4.27 -6.59 -19.25
CA CYS A 4 3.48 -6.92 -20.44
C CYS A 4 3.22 -5.65 -21.28
N GLU A 5 2.54 -5.82 -22.40
CA GLU A 5 2.08 -4.68 -23.19
C GLU A 5 1.04 -3.87 -22.39
N PRO A 6 1.10 -2.54 -22.39
CA PRO A 6 0.13 -1.69 -21.73
C PRO A 6 -1.20 -1.66 -22.49
N ILE A 7 -2.30 -1.39 -21.80
CA ILE A 7 -3.61 -1.14 -22.40
C ILE A 7 -3.79 0.36 -22.68
N HIS A 8 -3.26 1.20 -21.79
CA HIS A 8 -3.33 2.65 -21.92
C HIS A 8 -2.19 3.18 -22.82
N GLU A 9 -2.55 4.01 -23.80
CA GLU A 9 -1.60 4.57 -24.79
C GLU A 9 -0.51 5.46 -24.15
N GLU A 10 -0.74 6.01 -22.97
CA GLU A 10 0.23 6.84 -22.25
C GLU A 10 1.27 6.04 -21.47
N ALA A 11 1.09 4.73 -21.34
CA ALA A 11 2.00 3.88 -20.56
C ALA A 11 3.08 3.25 -21.44
N ASP A 12 4.29 3.20 -20.91
CA ASP A 12 5.44 2.55 -21.56
C ASP A 12 5.36 1.02 -21.43
N LEU A 13 4.88 0.54 -20.26
CA LEU A 13 4.77 -0.88 -19.93
C LEU A 13 3.52 -1.16 -19.12
N GLY A 14 2.90 -2.31 -19.34
CA GLY A 14 1.94 -2.92 -18.43
C GLY A 14 2.64 -3.70 -17.32
N VAL A 15 2.05 -3.75 -16.12
CA VAL A 15 2.60 -4.50 -14.99
C VAL A 15 1.52 -5.26 -14.24
N ILE A 16 1.76 -6.55 -14.00
CA ILE A 16 0.92 -7.41 -13.14
C ILE A 16 1.71 -7.73 -11.88
N PHE A 17 1.20 -7.28 -10.75
CA PHE A 17 1.77 -7.58 -9.44
C PHE A 17 1.16 -8.87 -8.87
N MET A 18 1.99 -9.66 -8.19
CA MET A 18 1.54 -10.89 -7.54
C MET A 18 2.50 -11.29 -6.40
N ASP A 19 1.94 -11.99 -5.45
CA ASP A 19 2.65 -12.65 -4.35
C ASP A 19 2.19 -14.13 -4.24
N THR A 20 2.47 -14.77 -3.10
CA THR A 20 2.05 -16.16 -2.82
C THR A 20 0.54 -16.28 -2.54
N GLY A 21 -0.13 -15.19 -2.19
CA GLY A 21 -1.57 -15.13 -1.95
C GLY A 21 -2.39 -14.84 -3.21
N GLY A 22 -1.75 -14.41 -4.30
CA GLY A 22 -2.44 -14.11 -5.56
C GLY A 22 -1.99 -12.82 -6.22
N TYR A 23 -2.93 -12.13 -6.86
CA TYR A 23 -2.68 -10.87 -7.56
C TYR A 23 -2.87 -9.68 -6.63
N LEU A 24 -2.08 -8.63 -6.87
CA LEU A 24 -2.18 -7.33 -6.20
C LEU A 24 -2.53 -6.26 -7.22
N ASN A 25 -3.37 -5.32 -6.80
CA ASN A 25 -3.80 -4.23 -7.69
C ASN A 25 -2.71 -3.19 -7.91
N MET A 26 -1.91 -2.92 -6.86
CA MET A 26 -0.77 -2.00 -6.89
C MET A 26 0.29 -2.43 -5.85
N CYS A 27 1.57 -2.25 -6.19
CA CYS A 27 2.67 -2.48 -5.26
C CYS A 27 3.82 -1.50 -5.52
N GLY A 28 4.11 -0.63 -4.54
CA GLY A 28 5.19 0.36 -4.63
C GLY A 28 6.58 -0.26 -4.78
N HIS A 29 6.88 -1.30 -3.99
CA HIS A 29 8.16 -2.04 -4.09
C HIS A 29 8.38 -2.66 -5.46
N CYS A 30 7.36 -3.37 -5.96
CA CYS A 30 7.45 -4.00 -7.27
C CYS A 30 7.51 -2.97 -8.39
N THR A 31 6.89 -1.80 -8.25
CA THR A 31 7.02 -0.67 -9.18
C THR A 31 8.46 -0.19 -9.24
N ILE A 32 9.11 0.07 -8.09
CA ILE A 32 10.52 0.47 -8.02
C ILE A 32 11.40 -0.57 -8.71
N GLY A 33 11.21 -1.85 -8.39
CA GLY A 33 11.96 -2.96 -9.00
C GLY A 33 11.70 -3.13 -10.50
N ALA A 34 10.44 -3.01 -10.93
CA ALA A 34 10.06 -3.13 -12.34
C ALA A 34 10.70 -2.03 -13.21
N VAL A 35 10.63 -0.78 -12.74
CA VAL A 35 11.25 0.37 -13.43
C VAL A 35 12.77 0.23 -13.47
N THR A 36 13.39 -0.16 -12.34
CA THR A 36 14.83 -0.42 -12.29
C THR A 36 15.26 -1.44 -13.34
N VAL A 37 14.56 -2.59 -13.37
CA VAL A 37 14.87 -3.67 -14.33
C VAL A 37 14.56 -3.22 -15.77
N ALA A 38 13.47 -2.53 -16.01
CA ALA A 38 13.08 -2.07 -17.35
C ALA A 38 14.15 -1.14 -17.96
N LEU A 39 14.67 -0.20 -17.19
CA LEU A 39 15.73 0.71 -17.62
C LEU A 39 17.07 -0.02 -17.79
N GLU A 40 17.51 -0.77 -16.78
CA GLU A 40 18.82 -1.43 -16.80
C GLU A 40 18.92 -2.58 -17.81
N ALA A 41 17.79 -3.23 -18.12
CA ALA A 41 17.73 -4.29 -19.15
C ALA A 41 17.41 -3.76 -20.55
N GLY A 42 17.18 -2.45 -20.71
CA GLY A 42 16.89 -1.85 -22.02
C GLY A 42 15.50 -2.21 -22.57
N LEU A 43 14.53 -2.49 -21.72
CA LEU A 43 13.13 -2.70 -22.11
C LEU A 43 12.44 -1.37 -22.44
N VAL A 44 12.90 -0.29 -21.84
CA VAL A 44 12.57 1.10 -22.16
C VAL A 44 13.85 1.87 -22.40
N GLU A 45 13.77 2.99 -23.11
CA GLU A 45 14.92 3.85 -23.37
C GLU A 45 15.48 4.39 -22.06
N CYS A 46 16.81 4.39 -21.90
CA CYS A 46 17.51 4.76 -20.67
C CYS A 46 18.58 5.80 -20.96
N HIS A 47 18.57 6.89 -20.21
CA HIS A 47 19.56 7.98 -20.31
C HIS A 47 20.21 8.24 -18.95
N GLU A 48 21.43 8.82 -18.94
CA GLU A 48 22.03 9.35 -17.72
C GLU A 48 21.17 10.48 -17.14
N GLY A 49 21.00 10.50 -15.81
CA GLY A 49 20.17 11.44 -15.10
C GLY A 49 18.73 10.98 -14.94
N GLU A 50 17.78 11.91 -15.04
CA GLU A 50 16.36 11.67 -14.79
C GLU A 50 15.66 11.00 -15.98
N ASN A 51 14.97 9.90 -15.71
CA ASN A 51 14.16 9.14 -16.67
C ASN A 51 12.71 9.05 -16.17
N HIS A 52 11.76 9.20 -17.06
CA HIS A 52 10.33 9.02 -16.74
C HIS A 52 9.84 7.71 -17.35
N VAL A 53 9.21 6.87 -16.55
CA VAL A 53 8.57 5.63 -16.98
C VAL A 53 7.15 5.58 -16.43
N VAL A 54 6.20 5.34 -17.31
CA VAL A 54 4.77 5.25 -16.98
C VAL A 54 4.35 3.78 -17.05
N LEU A 55 3.80 3.27 -15.95
CA LEU A 55 3.30 1.91 -15.88
C LEU A 55 1.77 1.88 -15.86
N ASP A 56 1.20 0.91 -16.57
CA ASP A 56 -0.21 0.57 -16.55
C ASP A 56 -0.41 -0.62 -15.59
N ALA A 57 -1.10 -0.39 -14.48
CA ALA A 57 -1.36 -1.38 -13.44
C ALA A 57 -2.87 -1.58 -13.23
N PRO A 58 -3.32 -2.69 -12.59
CA PRO A 58 -4.74 -2.91 -12.32
C PRO A 58 -5.41 -1.77 -11.54
N ALA A 59 -4.69 -1.10 -10.65
CA ALA A 59 -5.19 0.06 -9.91
C ALA A 59 -5.15 1.38 -10.69
N GLY A 60 -4.56 1.41 -11.89
CA GLY A 60 -4.45 2.60 -12.73
C GLY A 60 -3.01 2.93 -13.13
N ILE A 61 -2.85 4.12 -13.70
CA ILE A 61 -1.57 4.62 -14.21
C ILE A 61 -0.64 5.04 -13.07
N ILE A 62 0.59 4.55 -13.12
CA ILE A 62 1.65 4.89 -12.17
C ILE A 62 2.74 5.65 -12.92
N ARG A 63 2.97 6.91 -12.53
CA ARG A 63 4.04 7.72 -13.09
C ARG A 63 5.28 7.64 -12.22
N THR A 64 6.40 7.33 -12.81
CA THR A 64 7.66 7.22 -12.09
C THR A 64 8.73 8.14 -12.63
N THR A 65 9.65 8.53 -11.73
CA THR A 65 10.89 9.22 -12.06
C THR A 65 12.04 8.41 -11.51
N ALA A 66 12.94 7.96 -12.36
CA ALA A 66 14.12 7.19 -12.00
C ALA A 66 15.39 7.99 -12.27
N ASN A 67 16.33 8.00 -11.32
CA ASN A 67 17.64 8.59 -11.50
C ASN A 67 18.64 7.51 -11.90
N VAL A 68 19.41 7.77 -12.97
CA VAL A 68 20.44 6.88 -13.49
C VAL A 68 21.80 7.54 -13.38
N GLU A 69 22.76 6.81 -12.79
CA GLU A 69 24.16 7.23 -12.66
C GLU A 69 25.07 6.10 -13.09
N ASN A 70 25.95 6.39 -14.05
CA ASN A 70 26.88 5.40 -14.63
C ASN A 70 26.16 4.15 -15.17
N GLY A 71 25.00 4.34 -15.80
CA GLY A 71 24.18 3.27 -16.35
C GLY A 71 23.48 2.40 -15.30
N LYS A 72 23.34 2.89 -14.06
CA LYS A 72 22.63 2.21 -12.95
C LYS A 72 21.56 3.09 -12.37
N VAL A 73 20.40 2.51 -12.09
CA VAL A 73 19.32 3.19 -11.37
C VAL A 73 19.69 3.34 -9.92
N THR A 74 19.77 4.58 -9.43
CA THR A 74 20.13 4.92 -8.05
C THR A 74 18.93 5.22 -7.18
N GLY A 75 17.76 5.51 -7.78
CA GLY A 75 16.51 5.72 -7.08
C GLY A 75 15.33 5.82 -8.02
N VAL A 76 14.15 5.43 -7.52
CA VAL A 76 12.88 5.56 -8.24
C VAL A 76 11.87 6.21 -7.30
N THR A 77 11.29 7.31 -7.77
CA THR A 77 10.15 7.98 -7.13
C THR A 77 8.90 7.68 -7.94
N LEU A 78 7.78 7.43 -7.29
CA LEU A 78 6.51 7.18 -7.97
C LEU A 78 5.41 8.10 -7.45
N THR A 79 4.53 8.53 -8.36
CA THR A 79 3.23 9.10 -8.02
C THR A 79 2.22 7.97 -8.04
N ASN A 80 1.69 7.65 -6.85
CA ASN A 80 0.71 6.59 -6.68
C ASN A 80 -0.64 6.97 -7.30
N VAL A 81 -1.50 5.97 -7.50
CA VAL A 81 -2.91 6.18 -7.88
C VAL A 81 -3.67 6.99 -6.83
N PRO A 82 -4.78 7.65 -7.18
CA PRO A 82 -5.58 8.43 -6.21
C PRO A 82 -5.98 7.59 -5.00
N ALA A 83 -5.81 8.17 -3.81
CA ALA A 83 -6.17 7.55 -2.53
C ALA A 83 -7.37 8.27 -1.91
N PHE A 84 -8.24 7.51 -1.22
CA PHE A 84 -9.46 8.05 -0.61
C PHE A 84 -9.99 7.18 0.55
N ILE A 85 -10.78 7.80 1.43
CA ILE A 85 -11.57 7.07 2.43
C ILE A 85 -12.80 6.47 1.74
N TYR A 86 -12.99 5.16 1.89
CA TYR A 86 -14.16 4.47 1.33
C TYR A 86 -15.31 4.37 2.33
N LYS A 87 -15.03 3.88 3.54
CA LYS A 87 -15.99 3.82 4.65
C LYS A 87 -15.27 4.06 5.97
N ASP A 88 -15.83 4.89 6.81
CA ASP A 88 -15.26 5.26 8.11
C ASP A 88 -16.13 4.80 9.27
N ASN A 89 -15.56 4.81 10.50
CA ASN A 89 -16.25 4.49 11.75
C ASN A 89 -16.94 3.11 11.72
N LEU A 90 -16.27 2.11 11.17
CA LEU A 90 -16.73 0.73 11.13
C LEU A 90 -16.26 -0.05 12.36
N THR A 91 -16.93 -1.15 12.66
CA THR A 91 -16.54 -2.10 13.71
C THR A 91 -16.71 -3.52 13.19
N VAL A 92 -15.75 -4.39 13.47
CA VAL A 92 -15.84 -5.82 13.22
C VAL A 92 -15.63 -6.60 14.52
N ASN A 93 -16.45 -7.63 14.75
CA ASN A 93 -16.29 -8.49 15.93
C ASN A 93 -15.37 -9.66 15.59
N VAL A 94 -14.20 -9.75 16.22
CA VAL A 94 -13.26 -10.87 16.10
C VAL A 94 -13.13 -11.54 17.48
N ASP A 95 -13.49 -12.82 17.54
CA ASP A 95 -13.40 -13.64 18.76
C ASP A 95 -14.07 -13.01 20.00
N GLY A 96 -15.18 -12.28 19.79
CA GLY A 96 -15.93 -11.60 20.86
C GLY A 96 -15.43 -10.18 21.20
N VAL A 97 -14.42 -9.68 20.51
CA VAL A 97 -13.88 -8.33 20.68
C VAL A 97 -14.32 -7.45 19.51
N ASP A 98 -14.93 -6.31 19.81
CA ASP A 98 -15.30 -5.31 18.81
C ASP A 98 -14.11 -4.41 18.50
N ILE A 99 -13.66 -4.46 17.23
CA ILE A 99 -12.48 -3.74 16.76
C ILE A 99 -12.91 -2.62 15.80
N PRO A 100 -12.66 -1.35 16.14
CA PRO A 100 -12.93 -0.23 15.26
C PRO A 100 -11.92 -0.17 14.12
N TYR A 101 -12.39 0.18 12.93
CA TYR A 101 -11.54 0.31 11.73
C TYR A 101 -12.13 1.24 10.69
N THR A 102 -11.31 1.66 9.75
CA THR A 102 -11.67 2.46 8.57
C THR A 102 -11.25 1.73 7.33
N ILE A 103 -12.06 1.74 6.27
CA ILE A 103 -11.67 1.25 4.95
C ILE A 103 -11.23 2.42 4.08
N SER A 104 -9.99 2.39 3.63
CA SER A 104 -9.44 3.37 2.70
C SER A 104 -8.73 2.69 1.52
N PHE A 105 -8.67 3.39 0.39
CA PHE A 105 -8.02 2.94 -0.82
C PHE A 105 -6.72 3.72 -1.03
N GLY A 106 -5.64 3.01 -1.38
CA GLY A 106 -4.34 3.59 -1.72
C GLY A 106 -3.64 2.82 -2.85
N GLY A 107 -4.45 2.14 -3.69
CA GLY A 107 -4.00 1.21 -4.72
C GLY A 107 -4.52 -0.21 -4.52
N SER A 108 -4.86 -0.55 -3.29
CA SER A 108 -5.75 -1.63 -2.84
C SER A 108 -6.61 -1.07 -1.71
N PHE A 109 -7.68 -1.79 -1.33
CA PHE A 109 -8.43 -1.46 -0.12
C PHE A 109 -7.73 -1.99 1.12
N PHE A 110 -7.58 -1.11 2.09
CA PHE A 110 -7.01 -1.38 3.40
C PHE A 110 -8.06 -1.25 4.50
N ALA A 111 -8.06 -2.18 5.44
CA ALA A 111 -8.65 -1.93 6.75
C ALA A 111 -7.58 -1.31 7.66
N LEU A 112 -7.76 -0.06 8.06
CA LEU A 112 -6.86 0.70 8.92
C LEU A 112 -7.30 0.60 10.37
N VAL A 113 -6.42 0.17 11.27
CA VAL A 113 -6.71 -0.15 12.66
C VAL A 113 -5.74 0.56 13.59
N ASP A 114 -6.27 1.37 14.50
CA ASP A 114 -5.49 2.02 15.55
C ASP A 114 -5.13 1.02 16.66
N THR A 115 -3.84 0.75 16.84
CA THR A 115 -3.34 -0.22 17.84
C THR A 115 -3.58 0.23 19.27
N THR A 116 -3.81 1.52 19.52
CA THR A 116 -4.16 2.02 20.87
C THR A 116 -5.53 1.54 21.34
N LYS A 117 -6.34 0.97 20.43
CA LYS A 117 -7.64 0.37 20.72
C LYS A 117 -7.58 -1.15 20.93
N LEU A 118 -6.37 -1.73 20.87
CA LEU A 118 -6.13 -3.17 20.96
C LEU A 118 -5.31 -3.52 22.19
N ASP A 119 -5.55 -4.71 22.76
CA ASP A 119 -4.76 -5.25 23.88
C ASP A 119 -3.69 -6.24 23.38
N ILE A 120 -2.91 -5.82 22.37
CA ILE A 120 -1.79 -6.62 21.81
C ILE A 120 -0.44 -6.04 22.24
N GLY A 121 -0.42 -4.74 22.55
CA GLY A 121 0.78 -3.98 22.85
C GLY A 121 1.38 -3.26 21.64
N GLU A 122 2.56 -2.69 21.81
CA GLU A 122 3.24 -1.93 20.75
C GLU A 122 3.64 -2.82 19.57
N ILE A 123 3.62 -2.25 18.36
CA ILE A 123 4.12 -2.94 17.16
C ILE A 123 5.64 -3.14 17.29
N ASN A 124 6.08 -4.39 17.31
CA ASN A 124 7.50 -4.78 17.34
C ASN A 124 7.64 -6.24 16.87
N ALA A 125 8.85 -6.74 16.72
CA ALA A 125 9.11 -8.08 16.22
C ALA A 125 8.44 -9.20 17.04
N GLN A 126 8.20 -8.99 18.34
CA GLN A 126 7.56 -9.97 19.23
C GLN A 126 6.04 -9.98 19.06
N THR A 127 5.42 -8.85 18.73
CA THR A 127 3.97 -8.69 18.60
C THR A 127 3.46 -8.87 17.16
N VAL A 128 4.33 -8.76 16.13
CA VAL A 128 3.96 -8.97 14.72
C VAL A 128 3.19 -10.27 14.47
N PRO A 129 3.54 -11.44 15.05
CA PRO A 129 2.75 -12.66 14.84
C PRO A 129 1.30 -12.53 15.30
N ALA A 130 1.04 -11.87 16.44
CA ALA A 130 -0.32 -11.64 16.94
C ALA A 130 -1.10 -10.67 16.03
N TYR A 131 -0.46 -9.59 15.55
CA TYR A 131 -1.05 -8.70 14.55
C TYR A 131 -1.36 -9.41 13.25
N THR A 132 -0.48 -10.32 12.80
CA THR A 132 -0.70 -11.10 11.57
C THR A 132 -1.92 -12.01 11.72
N GLU A 133 -2.03 -12.75 12.82
CA GLU A 133 -3.20 -13.60 13.08
C GLU A 133 -4.49 -12.79 13.13
N LEU A 134 -4.49 -11.66 13.87
CA LEU A 134 -5.65 -10.79 13.96
C LEU A 134 -6.03 -10.20 12.61
N GLY A 135 -5.04 -9.72 11.84
CA GLY A 135 -5.25 -9.12 10.52
C GLY A 135 -5.93 -10.06 9.54
N MET A 136 -5.51 -11.33 9.51
CA MET A 136 -6.14 -12.35 8.67
C MET A 136 -7.60 -12.59 9.07
N LYS A 137 -7.90 -12.75 10.36
CA LYS A 137 -9.27 -12.91 10.85
C LYS A 137 -10.13 -11.70 10.54
N MET A 138 -9.60 -10.49 10.70
CA MET A 138 -10.30 -9.24 10.37
C MET A 138 -10.61 -9.17 8.89
N ARG A 139 -9.61 -9.38 8.02
CA ARG A 139 -9.78 -9.34 6.56
C ARG A 139 -10.89 -10.27 6.10
N ASP A 140 -10.84 -11.52 6.54
CA ASP A 140 -11.83 -12.54 6.13
C ASP A 140 -13.25 -12.17 6.59
N LYS A 141 -13.40 -11.67 7.82
CA LYS A 141 -14.70 -11.20 8.34
C LYS A 141 -15.20 -9.96 7.62
N ILE A 142 -14.34 -8.96 7.41
CA ILE A 142 -14.71 -7.72 6.72
C ILE A 142 -15.21 -8.05 5.32
N ASN A 143 -14.51 -8.90 4.57
CA ASN A 143 -14.91 -9.31 3.22
C ASN A 143 -16.21 -10.13 3.21
N ALA A 144 -16.50 -10.87 4.27
CA ALA A 144 -17.78 -11.60 4.40
C ALA A 144 -18.97 -10.69 4.75
N GLU A 145 -18.74 -9.60 5.50
CA GLU A 145 -19.80 -8.77 6.08
C GLU A 145 -20.01 -7.44 5.32
N VAL A 146 -18.96 -6.90 4.68
CA VAL A 146 -18.98 -5.59 4.04
C VAL A 146 -18.87 -5.72 2.53
N LYS A 147 -19.92 -5.33 1.82
CA LYS A 147 -19.83 -5.23 0.36
C LYS A 147 -18.93 -4.04 -0.02
N ILE A 148 -17.86 -4.36 -0.73
CA ILE A 148 -16.87 -3.42 -1.24
C ILE A 148 -16.97 -3.37 -2.76
N GLN A 149 -16.83 -2.18 -3.33
CA GLN A 149 -16.75 -1.96 -4.77
C GLN A 149 -16.03 -0.64 -5.02
N HIS A 150 -14.91 -0.69 -5.71
CA HIS A 150 -14.25 0.53 -6.18
C HIS A 150 -15.16 1.29 -7.15
N PRO A 151 -15.18 2.63 -7.15
CA PRO A 151 -16.09 3.42 -7.97
C PRO A 151 -16.00 3.16 -9.47
N THR A 152 -14.81 2.84 -9.99
CA THR A 152 -14.53 2.72 -11.43
C THR A 152 -13.76 1.46 -11.83
N LEU A 153 -13.19 0.72 -10.88
CA LEU A 153 -12.35 -0.46 -11.11
C LEU A 153 -13.05 -1.72 -10.59
N ASP A 154 -12.69 -2.88 -11.12
CA ASP A 154 -13.16 -4.17 -10.65
C ASP A 154 -12.35 -4.66 -9.44
N ILE A 155 -12.40 -3.87 -8.36
CA ILE A 155 -11.75 -4.16 -7.07
C ILE A 155 -12.85 -4.22 -6.02
N THR A 156 -13.07 -5.40 -5.42
CA THR A 156 -14.27 -5.73 -4.66
C THR A 156 -14.01 -6.26 -3.26
N GLU A 157 -12.76 -6.23 -2.78
CA GLU A 157 -12.40 -6.75 -1.46
C GLU A 157 -11.34 -5.89 -0.76
N VAL A 158 -11.23 -6.07 0.56
CA VAL A 158 -10.09 -5.60 1.34
C VAL A 158 -8.98 -6.64 1.22
N ASP A 159 -7.88 -6.24 0.61
CA ASP A 159 -6.71 -7.13 0.43
C ASP A 159 -5.82 -7.16 1.66
N LEU A 160 -5.71 -6.04 2.37
CA LEU A 160 -4.71 -5.82 3.41
C LEU A 160 -5.32 -5.19 4.66
N VAL A 161 -4.70 -5.52 5.81
CA VAL A 161 -5.00 -4.85 7.08
C VAL A 161 -3.75 -4.12 7.57
N GLU A 162 -3.87 -2.83 7.80
CA GLU A 162 -2.81 -2.00 8.36
C GLU A 162 -3.12 -1.66 9.82
N PHE A 163 -2.27 -2.11 10.71
CA PHE A 163 -2.25 -1.69 12.10
C PHE A 163 -1.25 -0.54 12.25
N TYR A 164 -1.68 0.56 12.84
CA TYR A 164 -0.86 1.73 13.06
C TYR A 164 -0.96 2.24 14.50
N GLY A 165 0.09 2.88 14.98
CA GLY A 165 0.11 3.39 16.34
C GLY A 165 1.31 4.27 16.63
N PRO A 166 1.48 4.65 17.90
CA PRO A 166 2.59 5.49 18.32
C PRO A 166 3.95 4.87 17.99
N THR A 167 4.89 5.70 17.59
CA THR A 167 6.29 5.31 17.42
C THR A 167 7.08 5.55 18.72
N PRO A 168 8.06 4.70 19.07
CA PRO A 168 8.98 4.96 20.17
C PRO A 168 10.01 6.06 19.82
N ASN A 169 10.13 6.46 18.55
CA ASN A 169 11.08 7.45 18.06
C ASN A 169 10.36 8.62 17.38
N PRO A 170 9.65 9.48 18.13
CA PRO A 170 8.85 10.58 17.56
C PRO A 170 9.67 11.64 16.82
N ASP A 171 10.99 11.71 17.10
CA ASP A 171 11.92 12.59 16.36
C ASP A 171 12.28 12.06 14.96
N GLN A 172 11.98 10.80 14.65
CA GLN A 172 12.35 10.13 13.40
C GLN A 172 11.14 9.70 12.56
N ALA A 173 10.00 9.48 13.18
CA ALA A 173 8.80 9.04 12.51
C ALA A 173 7.54 9.61 13.18
N THR A 174 6.50 9.83 12.38
CA THR A 174 5.19 10.29 12.85
C THR A 174 4.44 9.18 13.57
N MET A 175 4.45 7.99 12.99
CA MET A 175 3.79 6.78 13.52
C MET A 175 4.63 5.54 13.20
N ARG A 176 4.16 4.39 13.66
CA ARG A 176 4.64 3.06 13.31
C ARG A 176 3.49 2.22 12.78
N ASN A 177 3.76 1.34 11.83
CA ASN A 177 2.75 0.41 11.34
C ASN A 177 3.27 -1.02 11.16
N VAL A 178 2.34 -1.93 10.93
CA VAL A 178 2.55 -3.24 10.32
C VAL A 178 1.39 -3.53 9.38
N VAL A 179 1.70 -3.97 8.18
CA VAL A 179 0.70 -4.35 7.17
C VAL A 179 0.68 -5.86 7.02
N VAL A 180 -0.52 -6.43 7.14
CA VAL A 180 -0.78 -7.87 6.98
C VAL A 180 -1.46 -8.10 5.64
N PHE A 181 -0.95 -9.04 4.85
CA PHE A 181 -1.43 -9.31 3.50
C PHE A 181 -1.19 -10.76 3.07
N GLY A 182 -1.63 -11.11 1.86
CA GLY A 182 -1.37 -12.40 1.24
C GLY A 182 -1.85 -13.58 2.08
N ASP A 183 -0.99 -14.57 2.24
CA ASP A 183 -1.22 -15.75 3.06
C ASP A 183 -0.47 -15.59 4.41
N ALA A 184 -1.05 -14.75 5.29
CA ALA A 184 -0.52 -14.43 6.62
C ALA A 184 0.91 -13.86 6.61
N GLN A 185 1.17 -12.92 5.70
CA GLN A 185 2.45 -12.23 5.60
C GLN A 185 2.40 -10.86 6.26
N ALA A 186 3.52 -10.44 6.85
CA ALA A 186 3.72 -9.07 7.33
C ALA A 186 4.73 -8.36 6.44
N ASP A 187 4.37 -7.17 5.94
CA ASP A 187 5.29 -6.33 5.19
C ASP A 187 6.45 -5.87 6.11
N ARG A 188 7.67 -5.99 5.62
CA ARG A 188 8.88 -5.51 6.32
C ARG A 188 9.20 -4.06 6.02
N SER A 189 8.34 -3.40 5.28
CA SER A 189 8.37 -1.97 5.01
C SER A 189 7.10 -1.30 5.53
N PRO A 190 7.04 0.04 5.51
CA PRO A 190 5.82 0.78 5.81
C PRO A 190 4.64 0.51 4.87
N CYS A 191 4.83 -0.14 3.73
CA CYS A 191 3.86 -0.35 2.66
C CYS A 191 3.41 0.96 1.99
N GLY A 192 3.85 1.20 0.74
CA GLY A 192 3.55 2.47 0.03
C GLY A 192 2.06 2.70 -0.24
N THR A 193 1.31 1.64 -0.60
CA THR A 193 -0.14 1.71 -0.82
C THR A 193 -0.90 1.89 0.49
N GLY A 194 -0.47 1.22 1.58
CA GLY A 194 -0.99 1.41 2.93
C GLY A 194 -0.74 2.83 3.42
N THR A 195 0.49 3.33 3.29
CA THR A 195 0.82 4.72 3.61
C THR A 195 -0.08 5.70 2.85
N SER A 196 -0.32 5.48 1.55
CA SER A 196 -1.23 6.33 0.76
C SER A 196 -2.67 6.30 1.28
N ALA A 197 -3.19 5.12 1.62
CA ALA A 197 -4.50 4.95 2.23
C ALA A 197 -4.58 5.67 3.60
N LYS A 198 -3.51 5.56 4.41
CA LYS A 198 -3.40 6.24 5.70
C LYS A 198 -3.35 7.76 5.55
N LEU A 199 -2.56 8.28 4.62
CA LEU A 199 -2.49 9.73 4.34
C LEU A 199 -3.84 10.30 3.93
N ALA A 200 -4.57 9.61 3.03
CA ALA A 200 -5.92 10.02 2.64
C ALA A 200 -6.88 10.04 3.85
N THR A 201 -6.73 9.09 4.76
CA THR A 201 -7.53 9.01 5.99
C THR A 201 -7.21 10.16 6.94
N LEU A 202 -5.95 10.42 7.24
CA LEU A 202 -5.53 11.53 8.11
C LEU A 202 -5.96 12.88 7.52
N HIS A 203 -5.83 13.05 6.21
CA HIS A 203 -6.28 14.26 5.53
C HIS A 203 -7.80 14.43 5.63
N GLY A 204 -8.57 13.36 5.39
CA GLY A 204 -10.03 13.38 5.51
C GLY A 204 -10.52 13.65 6.92
N TRP A 205 -9.77 13.27 7.95
CA TRP A 205 -10.05 13.61 9.35
C TRP A 205 -9.58 15.01 9.74
N GLY A 206 -8.84 15.73 8.86
CA GLY A 206 -8.27 17.04 9.15
C GLY A 206 -7.03 17.00 10.05
N GLU A 207 -6.41 15.83 10.18
CA GLU A 207 -5.21 15.60 11.00
C GLU A 207 -3.90 15.79 10.22
N LEU A 208 -3.96 15.86 8.87
CA LEU A 208 -2.81 16.09 8.00
C LEU A 208 -3.19 17.03 6.86
N GLY A 209 -2.47 18.14 6.70
CA GLY A 209 -2.65 19.12 5.63
C GLY A 209 -1.96 18.71 4.32
N ILE A 210 -2.38 19.33 3.22
CA ILE A 210 -1.69 19.16 1.93
C ILE A 210 -0.29 19.78 2.02
N GLY A 211 0.72 18.99 1.63
CA GLY A 211 2.14 19.40 1.68
C GLY A 211 2.79 19.16 3.05
N GLU A 212 2.06 18.68 4.04
CA GLU A 212 2.65 18.24 5.30
C GLU A 212 3.33 16.89 5.16
N GLU A 213 4.47 16.74 5.83
CA GLU A 213 5.24 15.50 5.82
C GLU A 213 4.68 14.50 6.83
N PHE A 214 4.62 13.24 6.43
CA PHE A 214 4.28 12.11 7.28
C PHE A 214 5.33 11.01 7.10
N ILE A 215 5.87 10.49 8.20
CA ILE A 215 6.93 9.48 8.21
C ILE A 215 6.47 8.25 9.01
N TYR A 216 6.55 7.09 8.37
CA TYR A 216 6.46 5.80 9.03
C TYR A 216 7.83 5.26 9.39
#